data_90df9e9601b4b89857f4aec32c89fe10
#
_entry.id   90df9e9601b4b89857f4aec32c89fe10
#
_cell.length_a   1.000
_cell.length_b   1.000
_cell.length_c   1.000
_cell.angle_alpha   90.00
_cell.angle_beta   90.00
_cell.angle_gamma   90.00
#
_symmetry.space_group_name_H-M   'P 1'
#
loop_
_entity.id
_entity.type
_entity.pdbx_description
1 polymer ?
#
loop_
_entity_poly.entity_id
_entity_poly.type
_entity_poly.pdbx_seq_one_letter_code
_entity_poly.pdbx_strand_id
1 'polypeptide(L)'
;DEAWLHATGRSSKTLVKYPDLRIVLIAMKANTRMHEHTAAGRISVHTLNGHIRLHLPERVVDLPAGNVLALDQCVSHDVEASEDSAFLLTLSWPPETKIVEAKPRGRETTRSKRR
;
A
#
# COMPACT_ATOMS: atom_id res chain seq x y z
N ASP A 1 14.00 12.54 -2.02
CA ASP A 1 14.43 13.93 -2.06
C ASP A 1 14.11 14.54 -3.40
N GLU A 2 14.28 15.84 -3.49
CA GLU A 2 13.81 16.55 -4.67
C GLU A 2 14.58 16.22 -5.93
N ALA A 3 15.86 16.04 -5.83
CA ALA A 3 16.64 15.70 -7.01
C ALA A 3 16.18 14.38 -7.62
N TRP A 4 15.92 13.41 -6.76
CA TRP A 4 15.46 12.12 -7.22
C TRP A 4 14.03 12.23 -7.80
N LEU A 5 13.19 13.03 -7.15
CA LEU A 5 11.84 13.26 -7.63
C LEU A 5 11.85 13.89 -9.02
N HIS A 6 12.70 14.86 -9.25
CA HIS A 6 12.78 15.48 -10.58
C HIS A 6 13.27 14.50 -11.64
N ALA A 7 14.22 13.62 -11.28
CA ALA A 7 14.75 12.67 -12.24
C ALA A 7 13.77 11.57 -12.60
N THR A 8 13.01 11.07 -11.61
CA THR A 8 12.16 9.91 -11.82
C THR A 8 10.67 10.24 -11.78
N GLY A 9 10.31 11.41 -11.31
CA GLY A 9 8.90 11.78 -11.12
C GLY A 9 8.34 11.29 -9.81
N ARG A 10 9.12 10.61 -8.98
CA ARG A 10 8.62 10.10 -7.70
C ARG A 10 9.78 9.94 -6.73
N SER A 11 9.44 9.97 -5.44
CA SER A 11 10.40 9.71 -4.39
C SER A 11 9.67 8.99 -3.24
N SER A 12 10.43 8.31 -2.42
CA SER A 12 9.84 7.62 -1.27
C SER A 12 10.74 7.76 -0.06
N LYS A 13 10.13 7.75 1.11
CA LYS A 13 10.85 7.81 2.37
C LYS A 13 10.16 6.87 3.36
N THR A 14 10.92 5.92 3.89
CA THR A 14 10.38 5.01 4.89
C THR A 14 10.34 5.73 6.23
N LEU A 15 9.17 5.86 6.80
CA LEU A 15 8.96 6.54 8.08
C LEU A 15 8.98 5.57 9.25
N VAL A 16 8.43 4.36 9.05
CA VAL A 16 8.34 3.34 10.09
C VAL A 16 8.73 2.01 9.48
N LYS A 17 9.56 1.26 10.18
CA LYS A 17 10.01 -0.03 9.67
C LYS A 17 10.11 -1.04 10.80
N TYR A 18 9.12 -1.92 10.87
CA TYR A 18 9.09 -3.05 11.79
C TYR A 18 8.99 -4.34 11.00
N PRO A 19 9.22 -5.47 11.61
CA PRO A 19 9.09 -6.75 10.88
C PRO A 19 7.69 -6.98 10.31
N ASP A 20 6.66 -6.43 10.96
CA ASP A 20 5.27 -6.66 10.57
C ASP A 20 4.55 -5.41 10.11
N LEU A 21 5.23 -4.25 10.05
CA LEU A 21 4.58 -3.01 9.67
C LEU A 21 5.59 -2.05 9.05
N ARG A 22 5.23 -1.47 7.92
CA ARG A 22 6.05 -0.45 7.29
C ARG A 22 5.17 0.68 6.82
N ILE A 23 5.59 1.92 7.07
CA ILE A 23 4.89 3.09 6.57
C ILE A 23 5.86 3.90 5.73
N VAL A 24 5.46 4.16 4.50
CA VAL A 24 6.29 4.85 3.52
C VAL A 24 5.55 6.07 3.01
N LEU A 25 6.24 7.21 2.99
CA LEU A 25 5.70 8.41 2.36
C LEU A 25 6.17 8.44 0.92
N ILE A 26 5.24 8.57 -0.01
CA ILE A 26 5.56 8.57 -1.43
C ILE A 26 5.06 9.88 -2.04
N ALA A 27 5.93 10.53 -2.81
CA ALA A 27 5.58 11.73 -3.55
C ALA A 27 5.68 11.42 -5.04
N MET A 28 4.72 11.92 -5.82
CA MET A 28 4.68 11.71 -7.26
C MET A 28 4.34 13.03 -7.94
N LYS A 29 5.01 13.31 -9.03
CA LYS A 29 4.67 14.47 -9.84
C LYS A 29 3.47 14.15 -10.73
N ALA A 30 2.79 15.21 -11.15
CA ALA A 30 1.66 15.09 -12.07
C ALA A 30 2.04 14.23 -13.28
N ASN A 31 1.12 13.40 -13.70
CA ASN A 31 1.24 12.57 -14.89
C ASN A 31 2.33 11.51 -14.81
N THR A 32 2.68 11.08 -13.60
CA THR A 32 3.60 9.95 -13.42
C THR A 32 2.81 8.73 -12.94
N ARG A 33 3.42 7.58 -13.08
CA ARG A 33 2.76 6.32 -12.79
C ARG A 33 3.74 5.33 -12.15
N MET A 34 3.31 4.69 -11.08
CA MET A 34 4.04 3.57 -10.48
C MET A 34 3.36 2.32 -10.99
N HIS A 35 4.09 1.53 -11.79
CA HIS A 35 3.51 0.38 -12.45
C HIS A 35 3.12 -0.70 -11.46
N GLU A 36 2.45 -1.68 -11.97
CA GLU A 36 1.82 -2.73 -11.21
C GLU A 36 2.69 -3.35 -10.13
N HIS A 37 2.14 -3.46 -8.93
CA HIS A 37 2.79 -4.05 -7.77
C HIS A 37 1.84 -4.97 -7.05
N THR A 38 2.39 -5.92 -6.31
CA THR A 38 1.60 -6.69 -5.35
C THR A 38 2.37 -6.68 -4.04
N ALA A 39 1.65 -6.77 -2.95
CA ALA A 39 2.27 -6.87 -1.64
C ALA A 39 1.75 -8.13 -0.96
N ALA A 40 2.63 -8.82 -0.24
CA ALA A 40 2.23 -10.06 0.44
C ALA A 40 1.23 -9.81 1.55
N GLY A 41 1.30 -8.66 2.20
CA GLY A 41 0.37 -8.33 3.27
C GLY A 41 -0.71 -7.37 2.80
N ARG A 42 -1.51 -6.92 3.74
CA ARG A 42 -2.50 -5.89 3.45
C ARG A 42 -1.83 -4.55 3.40
N ILE A 43 -2.38 -3.66 2.59
CA ILE A 43 -1.87 -2.31 2.51
C ILE A 43 -3.01 -1.32 2.66
N SER A 44 -2.66 -0.11 3.08
CA SER A 44 -3.57 1.01 2.98
C SER A 44 -2.86 2.16 2.28
N VAL A 45 -3.60 2.93 1.53
CA VAL A 45 -3.09 4.08 0.81
C VAL A 45 -3.90 5.28 1.28
N HIS A 46 -3.22 6.28 1.81
CA HIS A 46 -3.86 7.48 2.34
C HIS A 46 -3.29 8.70 1.62
N THR A 47 -4.08 9.32 0.78
CA THR A 47 -3.62 10.49 0.04
C THR A 47 -3.61 11.71 0.94
N LEU A 48 -2.45 12.34 1.04
CA LEU A 48 -2.28 13.53 1.88
C LEU A 48 -2.46 14.80 1.08
N ASN A 49 -1.92 14.86 -0.11
CA ASN A 49 -2.02 16.01 -1.00
C ASN A 49 -2.26 15.53 -2.40
N GLY A 50 -2.97 16.33 -3.17
CA GLY A 50 -3.17 16.05 -4.59
C GLY A 50 -4.25 15.03 -4.85
N HIS A 51 -4.07 14.29 -5.90
CA HIS A 51 -5.08 13.35 -6.36
C HIS A 51 -4.38 12.20 -7.06
N ILE A 52 -4.53 11.00 -6.53
CA ILE A 52 -4.00 9.80 -7.18
C ILE A 52 -5.15 8.91 -7.59
N ARG A 53 -4.84 7.96 -8.45
CA ARG A 53 -5.81 7.01 -8.96
C ARG A 53 -5.16 5.64 -8.91
N LEU A 54 -5.85 4.69 -8.29
CA LEU A 54 -5.34 3.32 -8.22
C LEU A 54 -6.04 2.46 -9.24
N HIS A 55 -5.24 1.79 -10.06
CA HIS A 55 -5.75 0.85 -11.06
C HIS A 55 -5.69 -0.54 -10.46
N LEU A 56 -6.84 -1.11 -10.17
CA LEU A 56 -6.99 -2.45 -9.61
C LEU A 56 -7.44 -3.40 -10.69
N PRO A 57 -7.41 -4.71 -10.46
CA PRO A 57 -7.75 -5.65 -11.53
C PRO A 57 -9.13 -5.43 -12.15
N GLU A 58 -10.10 -5.00 -11.34
CA GLU A 58 -11.46 -4.89 -11.83
C GLU A 58 -12.02 -3.48 -11.84
N ARG A 59 -11.27 -2.51 -11.36
CA ARG A 59 -11.79 -1.15 -11.28
C ARG A 59 -10.65 -0.17 -11.06
N VAL A 60 -10.99 1.09 -11.28
CA VAL A 60 -10.09 2.22 -11.01
C VAL A 60 -10.72 3.01 -9.88
N VAL A 61 -9.93 3.36 -8.89
CA VAL A 61 -10.42 4.11 -7.73
C VAL A 61 -9.75 5.48 -7.69
N ASP A 62 -10.54 6.53 -7.72
CA ASP A 62 -10.03 7.88 -7.49
C ASP A 62 -9.80 8.07 -6.02
N LEU A 63 -8.65 8.61 -5.65
CA LEU A 63 -8.31 8.80 -4.26
C LEU A 63 -7.75 10.20 -4.03
N PRO A 64 -8.62 11.21 -3.97
CA PRO A 64 -8.15 12.57 -3.71
C PRO A 64 -7.69 12.73 -2.27
N ALA A 65 -7.04 13.84 -1.99
CA ALA A 65 -6.50 14.12 -0.65
C ALA A 65 -7.55 13.88 0.43
N GLY A 66 -7.13 13.25 1.50
CA GLY A 66 -7.99 12.96 2.64
C GLY A 66 -8.69 11.62 2.58
N ASN A 67 -8.55 10.89 1.48
CA ASN A 67 -9.21 9.59 1.33
C ASN A 67 -8.24 8.44 1.57
N VAL A 68 -8.76 7.31 2.03
CA VAL A 68 -7.98 6.13 2.35
C VAL A 68 -8.59 4.93 1.64
N LEU A 69 -7.74 4.07 1.08
CA LEU A 69 -8.16 2.82 0.48
C LEU A 69 -7.33 1.69 1.09
N ALA A 70 -7.98 0.63 1.54
CA ALA A 70 -7.29 -0.55 2.03
C ALA A 70 -7.44 -1.66 1.00
N LEU A 71 -6.36 -2.39 0.74
CA LEU A 71 -6.36 -3.50 -0.18
C LEU A 71 -6.00 -4.79 0.54
N ASP A 72 -6.65 -5.85 0.14
CA ASP A 72 -6.38 -7.16 0.68
C ASP A 72 -5.03 -7.68 0.18
N GLN A 73 -4.60 -8.80 0.71
CA GLN A 73 -3.32 -9.40 0.36
C GLN A 73 -3.28 -9.72 -1.12
N CYS A 74 -2.12 -9.48 -1.72
CA CYS A 74 -1.82 -9.88 -3.09
C CYS A 74 -2.71 -9.28 -4.17
N VAL A 75 -3.39 -8.17 -3.89
CA VAL A 75 -4.15 -7.48 -4.92
C VAL A 75 -3.18 -6.63 -5.74
N SER A 76 -3.16 -6.88 -7.03
CA SER A 76 -2.31 -6.12 -7.94
C SER A 76 -2.81 -4.69 -8.04
N HIS A 77 -1.91 -3.73 -8.01
CA HIS A 77 -2.31 -2.34 -8.06
C HIS A 77 -1.22 -1.49 -8.74
N ASP A 78 -1.66 -0.37 -9.24
CA ASP A 78 -0.85 0.55 -10.01
C ASP A 78 -1.35 1.94 -9.62
N VAL A 79 -0.45 2.87 -9.42
CA VAL A 79 -0.80 4.20 -8.93
C VAL A 79 -0.43 5.23 -9.98
N GLU A 80 -1.38 6.10 -10.27
CA GLU A 80 -1.21 7.18 -11.21
C GLU A 80 -1.50 8.49 -10.50
N ALA A 81 -0.66 9.51 -10.69
CA ALA A 81 -0.90 10.83 -10.12
C ALA A 81 -1.43 11.75 -11.20
N SER A 82 -2.61 12.32 -10.99
CA SER A 82 -3.18 13.26 -11.95
C SER A 82 -2.66 14.68 -11.69
N GLU A 83 -2.10 14.92 -10.51
CA GLU A 83 -1.44 16.19 -10.19
C GLU A 83 -0.34 15.83 -9.19
N ASP A 84 0.50 16.81 -8.84
CA ASP A 84 1.55 16.58 -7.84
C ASP A 84 0.89 16.08 -6.58
N SER A 85 1.32 14.94 -6.08
CA SER A 85 0.63 14.24 -5.00
C SER A 85 1.59 13.65 -4.00
N ALA A 86 1.08 13.40 -2.80
CA ALA A 86 1.81 12.69 -1.76
C ALA A 86 0.83 11.80 -1.03
N PHE A 87 1.27 10.58 -0.72
CA PHE A 87 0.42 9.65 0.00
C PHE A 87 1.24 8.78 0.93
N LEU A 88 0.59 8.26 1.96
CA LEU A 88 1.19 7.30 2.89
C LEU A 88 0.77 5.90 2.46
N LEU A 89 1.75 5.04 2.31
CA LEU A 89 1.53 3.64 2.01
C LEU A 89 1.89 2.86 3.27
N THR A 90 0.93 2.16 3.83
CA THR A 90 1.14 1.34 5.01
C THR A 90 1.06 -0.11 4.60
N LEU A 91 2.11 -0.87 4.90
CA LEU A 91 2.16 -2.30 4.59
C LEU A 91 2.19 -3.06 5.90
N SER A 92 1.38 -4.11 5.99
CA SER A 92 1.35 -4.96 7.15
C SER A 92 1.50 -6.41 6.74
N TRP A 93 2.16 -7.19 7.56
CA TRP A 93 2.35 -8.62 7.31
C TRP A 93 1.88 -9.38 8.54
N PRO A 94 1.32 -10.58 8.33
CA PRO A 94 0.99 -11.40 9.50
C PRO A 94 2.26 -11.82 10.21
N PRO A 95 2.17 -12.13 11.48
CA PRO A 95 3.34 -12.63 12.20
C PRO A 95 3.87 -13.89 11.54
N GLU A 96 5.17 -14.06 11.67
CA GLU A 96 5.82 -15.19 11.06
C GLU A 96 5.59 -16.42 11.87
N THR A 97 4.41 -16.74 12.18
CA THR A 97 4.20 -17.88 13.00
C THR A 97 3.68 -19.03 12.28
N LYS A 98 3.36 -18.76 11.09
CA LYS A 98 2.92 -19.74 10.31
C LYS A 98 3.40 -20.97 10.58
N ILE A 99 4.07 -20.96 11.13
CA ILE A 99 4.59 -22.12 11.31
C ILE A 99 3.75 -22.99 12.03
N VAL A 100 3.35 -22.72 12.16
CA VAL A 100 2.99 -23.38 12.63
C VAL A 100 2.22 -24.10 12.62
N GLU A 101 2.12 -23.97 12.43
CA GLU A 101 1.76 -24.53 12.46
C GLU A 101 1.13 -25.17 12.37
N ALA A 102 1.07 -25.17 12.10
CA ALA A 102 0.62 -25.82 11.85
C ALA A 102 0.00 -26.69 12.52
N LYS A 103 -0.40 -26.77 13.04
CA LYS A 103 -0.87 -27.44 13.69
C LYS A 103 -2.04 -27.70 13.80
N PRO A 104 -2.39 -28.01 13.80
CA PRO A 104 -3.44 -28.21 13.73
C PRO A 104 -4.49 -27.99 14.38
N ARG A 105 -5.02 -27.72 14.51
CA ARG A 105 -5.77 -27.39 14.99
C ARG A 105 -6.73 -27.00 14.80
N GLY A 106 -7.08 -26.89 14.75
CA GLY A 106 -7.64 -26.31 14.47
C GLY A 106 -8.36 -25.61 14.79
N ARG A 107 -8.54 -25.32 14.72
CA ARG A 107 -8.86 -24.34 14.76
C ARG A 107 -9.25 -23.59 14.47
N GLU A 108 -9.39 -23.21 14.22
CA GLU A 108 -9.37 -22.19 13.88
C GLU A 108 -9.61 -21.53 13.72
N THR A 109 -10.18 -21.68 13.88
CA THR A 109 -10.15 -20.61 13.60
C THR A 109 -10.38 -19.93 13.58
N THR A 110 -10.76 -19.88 13.71
CA THR A 110 -10.66 -18.91 13.56
C THR A 110 -10.93 -18.36 13.60
N ARG A 111 -11.41 -18.18 13.78
CA ARG A 111 -11.47 -17.26 13.64
C ARG A 111 -11.76 -16.68 13.53
N SER A 112 -12.08 -16.84 13.63
CA SER A 112 -12.06 -15.99 13.37
C SER A 112 -12.35 -15.51 13.53
N LYS A 113 -12.68 -15.38 13.69
CA LYS A 113 -12.71 -14.56 13.67
C LYS A 113 -12.87 -13.91 13.85
N ARG A 114 -13.24 -14.00 14.08
CA ARG A 114 -13.13 -13.16 14.03
C ARG A 114 -13.31 -12.50 13.94
N ARG A 115 -13.72 -12.58 13.89
CA ARG A 115 -13.62 -11.76 13.57
C ARG A 115 -13.81 -11.28 13.55
#